data_8eacf34e14ef1399bda5a0fdfdfdce67
#
_entry.id   8eacf34e14ef1399bda5a0fdfdfdce67
#
_cell.length_a   1.000
_cell.length_b   1.000
_cell.length_c   1.000
_cell.angle_alpha   90.00
_cell.angle_beta   90.00
_cell.angle_gamma   90.00
#
_symmetry.space_group_name_H-M   'P 1'
#
loop_
_entity.id
_entity.type
_entity.pdbx_description
1 polymer ?
#
loop_
_entity_poly.entity_id
_entity_poly.type
_entity_poly.pdbx_seq_one_letter_code
_entity_poly.pdbx_strand_id
1 'polypeptide(L)'
;MKNTHQEPQTQHTLSVYFCGQEDCGPGHSFGPAMRPHYLLHVIFHGKGIYQCGGHTYHLKAGDAFLIRPMDSIYYRADNTDPWSYAWAGFDGSACKEILEQTIFSDTLIFTPETPAQQNNLLTRMTNLLATFSENNGNDLAIAGNLLLMLSSVQKKPSES
;
A
#
# COMPACT_ATOMS: atom_id res chain seq x y z
N MET A 1 -9.79 13.77 3.51
CA MET A 1 -9.11 12.70 2.79
C MET A 1 -9.15 12.95 1.30
N LYS A 2 -7.99 13.02 0.67
CA LYS A 2 -7.91 13.15 -0.79
C LYS A 2 -7.73 11.77 -1.39
N ASN A 3 -8.71 11.34 -2.14
CA ASN A 3 -8.69 10.06 -2.83
C ASN A 3 -9.09 10.29 -4.28
N THR A 4 -8.13 10.13 -5.18
CA THR A 4 -8.39 10.25 -6.60
C THR A 4 -8.68 8.87 -7.16
N HIS A 5 -9.83 8.73 -7.78
CA HIS A 5 -10.27 7.47 -8.36
C HIS A 5 -10.34 7.58 -9.87
N GLN A 6 -9.81 6.60 -10.56
CA GLN A 6 -9.86 6.53 -12.02
C GLN A 6 -9.97 5.08 -12.45
N GLU A 7 -11.05 4.75 -13.16
CA GLU A 7 -11.20 3.43 -13.74
C GLU A 7 -10.35 3.31 -15.01
N PRO A 8 -9.60 2.23 -15.17
CA PRO A 8 -8.87 1.99 -16.41
C PRO A 8 -9.82 1.85 -17.59
N GLN A 9 -9.44 2.41 -18.71
CA GLN A 9 -10.22 2.34 -19.96
C GLN A 9 -10.18 0.96 -20.58
N THR A 10 -9.12 0.21 -20.34
CA THR A 10 -8.92 -1.14 -20.85
C THR A 10 -8.64 -2.08 -19.69
N GLN A 11 -8.92 -3.37 -19.90
CA GLN A 11 -8.62 -4.38 -18.89
C GLN A 11 -7.14 -4.69 -18.96
N HIS A 12 -6.41 -4.29 -17.92
CA HIS A 12 -4.97 -4.53 -17.81
C HIS A 12 -4.67 -5.72 -16.92
N THR A 13 -3.48 -6.28 -17.10
CA THR A 13 -2.96 -7.32 -16.21
C THR A 13 -2.61 -6.75 -14.84
N LEU A 14 -2.30 -5.46 -14.78
CA LEU A 14 -2.04 -4.72 -13.53
C LEU A 14 -2.51 -3.28 -13.72
N SER A 15 -3.44 -2.84 -12.87
CA SER A 15 -4.02 -1.50 -12.95
C SER A 15 -4.12 -0.87 -11.58
N VAL A 16 -3.81 0.42 -11.50
CA VAL A 16 -4.02 1.23 -10.30
C VAL A 16 -5.35 1.97 -10.47
N TYR A 17 -6.27 1.75 -9.54
CA TYR A 17 -7.60 2.35 -9.58
C TYR A 17 -7.67 3.68 -8.84
N PHE A 18 -6.92 3.81 -7.76
CA PHE A 18 -6.88 5.04 -6.97
C PHE A 18 -5.62 5.10 -6.12
N CYS A 19 -5.22 6.31 -5.81
CA CYS A 19 -4.16 6.62 -4.85
C CYS A 19 -4.64 7.76 -3.96
N GLY A 20 -4.06 7.84 -2.77
CA GLY A 20 -4.37 8.94 -1.87
C GLY A 20 -3.35 9.03 -0.75
N GLN A 21 -3.50 10.09 0.05
CA GLN A 21 -2.69 10.28 1.26
C GLN A 21 -3.50 11.07 2.28
N GLU A 22 -3.16 10.87 3.54
CA GLU A 22 -3.88 11.52 4.63
C GLU A 22 -2.99 11.66 5.86
N ASP A 23 -3.06 12.85 6.49
CA ASP A 23 -2.53 13.08 7.82
C ASP A 23 -3.70 12.84 8.78
N CYS A 24 -3.66 11.72 9.51
CA CYS A 24 -4.77 11.33 10.36
C CYS A 24 -4.75 12.08 11.69
N GLY A 25 -5.94 12.37 12.23
CA GLY A 25 -6.07 12.86 13.59
C GLY A 25 -5.98 11.73 14.61
N PRO A 26 -5.85 12.08 15.91
CA PRO A 26 -5.80 11.07 16.97
C PRO A 26 -7.00 10.11 16.91
N GLY A 27 -6.71 8.82 16.91
CA GLY A 27 -7.74 7.78 16.92
C GLY A 27 -8.55 7.63 15.64
N HIS A 28 -8.21 8.36 14.59
CA HIS A 28 -8.91 8.24 13.30
C HIS A 28 -8.86 6.80 12.81
N SER A 29 -10.01 6.25 12.47
CA SER A 29 -10.13 4.83 12.15
C SER A 29 -10.89 4.59 10.86
N PHE A 30 -10.66 3.41 10.29
CA PHE A 30 -11.41 2.89 9.15
C PHE A 30 -11.78 1.44 9.38
N GLY A 31 -13.03 1.12 9.12
CA GLY A 31 -13.52 -0.24 9.25
C GLY A 31 -14.32 -0.46 10.55
N PRO A 32 -14.71 -1.70 10.84
CA PRO A 32 -14.51 -2.90 10.02
C PRO A 32 -15.09 -2.77 8.62
N ALA A 33 -14.35 -3.22 7.62
CA ALA A 33 -14.75 -3.10 6.22
C ALA A 33 -14.09 -4.17 5.36
N MET A 34 -14.65 -4.39 4.18
CA MET A 34 -14.05 -5.21 3.13
C MET A 34 -13.90 -4.34 1.88
N ARG A 35 -12.77 -4.48 1.19
CA ARG A 35 -12.49 -3.72 -0.02
C ARG A 35 -12.42 -4.66 -1.21
N PRO A 36 -12.84 -4.21 -2.41
CA PRO A 36 -12.84 -5.10 -3.59
C PRO A 36 -11.48 -5.24 -4.27
N HIS A 37 -10.51 -4.39 -3.92
CA HIS A 37 -9.18 -4.36 -4.55
C HIS A 37 -8.08 -4.56 -3.52
N TYR A 38 -6.88 -4.84 -4.00
CA TYR A 38 -5.69 -4.77 -3.16
C TYR A 38 -5.41 -3.31 -2.81
N LEU A 39 -5.06 -3.05 -1.55
CA LEU A 39 -4.57 -1.73 -1.11
C LEU A 39 -3.27 -1.90 -0.37
N LEU A 40 -2.28 -1.14 -0.78
CA LEU A 40 -1.02 -1.06 -0.05
C LEU A 40 -0.94 0.32 0.61
N HIS A 41 -0.85 0.32 1.94
CA HIS A 41 -0.64 1.53 2.73
C HIS A 41 0.81 1.61 3.15
N VAL A 42 1.42 2.78 3.00
CA VAL A 42 2.79 3.05 3.44
C VAL A 42 2.74 4.20 4.45
N ILE A 43 3.32 3.98 5.63
CA ILE A 43 3.27 4.93 6.74
C ILE A 43 4.47 5.87 6.67
N PHE A 44 4.21 7.17 6.56
CA PHE A 44 5.25 8.19 6.44
C PHE A 44 5.67 8.75 7.80
N HIS A 45 4.72 8.94 8.71
CA HIS A 45 4.96 9.50 10.05
C HIS A 45 4.02 8.84 11.03
N GLY A 46 4.39 8.85 12.30
CA GLY A 46 3.53 8.41 13.38
C GLY A 46 3.37 6.90 13.46
N LYS A 47 2.30 6.49 14.12
CA LYS A 47 2.01 5.07 14.34
C LYS A 47 0.52 4.80 14.46
N GLY A 48 0.18 3.52 14.44
CA GLY A 48 -1.20 3.06 14.55
C GLY A 48 -1.28 1.55 14.62
N ILE A 49 -2.49 1.02 14.52
CA ILE A 49 -2.74 -0.42 14.51
C ILE A 49 -3.47 -0.83 13.25
N TYR A 50 -3.21 -2.06 12.80
CA TYR A 50 -3.93 -2.71 11.70
C TYR A 50 -4.38 -4.08 12.17
N GLN A 51 -5.66 -4.38 11.99
CA GLN A 51 -6.25 -5.65 12.41
C GLN A 51 -6.80 -6.40 11.20
N CYS A 52 -6.42 -7.66 11.08
CA CYS A 52 -6.90 -8.56 10.03
C CYS A 52 -6.74 -10.00 10.51
N GLY A 53 -7.75 -10.83 10.26
CA GLY A 53 -7.69 -12.26 10.57
C GLY A 53 -7.44 -12.56 12.04
N GLY A 54 -7.95 -11.75 12.95
CA GLY A 54 -7.76 -11.94 14.39
C GLY A 54 -6.41 -11.46 14.92
N HIS A 55 -5.57 -10.92 14.05
CA HIS A 55 -4.27 -10.38 14.45
C HIS A 55 -4.31 -8.85 14.53
N THR A 56 -3.60 -8.30 15.52
CA THR A 56 -3.40 -6.85 15.65
C THR A 56 -1.92 -6.56 15.44
N TYR A 57 -1.64 -5.71 14.46
CA TYR A 57 -0.27 -5.30 14.13
C TYR A 57 -0.06 -3.86 14.59
N HIS A 58 1.02 -3.63 15.34
CA HIS A 58 1.42 -2.29 15.75
C HIS A 58 2.45 -1.78 14.75
N LEU A 59 2.11 -0.70 14.06
CA LEU A 59 2.90 -0.22 12.93
C LEU A 59 3.32 1.23 13.15
N LYS A 60 4.41 1.62 12.50
CA LYS A 60 5.00 2.94 12.64
C LYS A 60 5.59 3.42 11.31
N ALA A 61 6.08 4.64 11.30
CA ALA A 61 6.71 5.24 10.11
C ALA A 61 7.73 4.29 9.48
N GLY A 62 7.64 4.13 8.17
CA GLY A 62 8.45 3.23 7.38
C GLY A 62 7.82 1.88 7.11
N ASP A 63 6.87 1.46 7.94
CA ASP A 63 6.16 0.20 7.74
C ASP A 63 5.10 0.34 6.63
N ALA A 64 4.73 -0.79 6.06
CA ALA A 64 3.64 -0.86 5.10
C ALA A 64 2.74 -2.04 5.43
N PHE A 65 1.46 -1.94 5.07
CA PHE A 65 0.53 -3.05 5.24
C PHE A 65 -0.34 -3.23 4.01
N LEU A 66 -0.60 -4.49 3.70
CA LEU A 66 -1.41 -4.87 2.54
C LEU A 66 -2.81 -5.27 2.99
N ILE A 67 -3.81 -4.73 2.31
CA ILE A 67 -5.20 -5.17 2.40
C ILE A 67 -5.48 -5.99 1.15
N ARG A 68 -5.92 -7.24 1.35
CA ARG A 68 -6.29 -8.11 0.23
C ARG A 68 -7.78 -7.97 -0.07
N PRO A 69 -8.20 -8.23 -1.31
CA PRO A 69 -9.63 -8.17 -1.66
C PRO A 69 -10.46 -9.02 -0.71
N MET A 70 -11.54 -8.43 -0.21
CA MET A 70 -12.59 -9.08 0.60
C MET A 70 -12.15 -9.56 1.99
N ASP A 71 -10.94 -9.27 2.43
CA ASP A 71 -10.57 -9.47 3.83
C ASP A 71 -11.30 -8.42 4.69
N SER A 72 -11.80 -8.85 5.85
CA SER A 72 -12.38 -7.92 6.83
C SER A 72 -11.24 -7.26 7.61
N ILE A 73 -11.17 -5.93 7.54
CA ILE A 73 -10.05 -5.19 8.11
C ILE A 73 -10.52 -4.00 8.93
N TYR A 74 -9.66 -3.59 9.85
CA TYR A 74 -9.81 -2.39 10.66
C TYR A 74 -8.43 -1.79 10.91
N TYR A 75 -8.31 -0.47 10.80
CA TYR A 75 -7.07 0.19 11.20
C TYR A 75 -7.36 1.54 11.85
N ARG A 76 -6.47 1.96 12.76
CA ARG A 76 -6.67 3.15 13.56
C ARG A 76 -5.35 3.83 13.89
N ALA A 77 -5.33 5.15 13.70
CA ALA A 77 -4.20 5.99 14.11
C ALA A 77 -4.07 6.05 15.63
N ASP A 78 -2.84 6.13 16.12
CA ASP A 78 -2.56 6.27 17.55
C ASP A 78 -3.18 7.56 18.11
N ASN A 79 -3.50 7.56 19.40
CA ASN A 79 -4.13 8.71 20.03
C ASN A 79 -3.15 9.86 20.32
N THR A 80 -1.86 9.57 20.45
CA THR A 80 -0.85 10.56 20.80
C THR A 80 0.13 10.86 19.67
N ASP A 81 0.35 9.90 18.78
CA ASP A 81 1.25 10.03 17.64
C ASP A 81 0.58 9.45 16.40
N PRO A 82 -0.51 10.07 15.93
CA PRO A 82 -1.30 9.53 14.83
C PRO A 82 -0.50 9.50 13.54
N TRP A 83 -0.69 8.45 12.77
CA TRP A 83 0.06 8.28 11.54
C TRP A 83 -0.42 9.16 10.39
N SER A 84 0.54 9.45 9.50
CA SER A 84 0.29 9.92 8.14
C SER A 84 0.64 8.78 7.21
N TYR A 85 -0.21 8.50 6.25
CA TYR A 85 0.04 7.40 5.31
C TYR A 85 -0.40 7.77 3.89
N ALA A 86 0.11 6.99 2.95
CA ALA A 86 -0.35 7.03 1.57
C ALA A 86 -0.78 5.63 1.16
N TRP A 87 -1.66 5.54 0.18
CA TRP A 87 -2.14 4.24 -0.29
C TRP A 87 -2.28 4.22 -1.81
N ALA A 88 -2.21 2.99 -2.34
CA ALA A 88 -2.53 2.70 -3.73
C ALA A 88 -3.48 1.51 -3.77
N GLY A 89 -4.58 1.66 -4.49
CA GLY A 89 -5.52 0.57 -4.76
C GLY A 89 -5.27 0.04 -6.14
N PHE A 90 -5.09 -1.28 -6.27
CA PHE A 90 -4.73 -1.90 -7.54
C PHE A 90 -5.32 -3.29 -7.66
N ASP A 91 -5.39 -3.77 -8.89
CA ASP A 91 -5.86 -5.11 -9.20
C ASP A 91 -5.39 -5.50 -10.59
N GLY A 92 -5.77 -6.69 -11.03
CA GLY A 92 -5.46 -7.19 -12.35
C GLY A 92 -5.18 -8.69 -12.32
N SER A 93 -5.18 -9.29 -13.50
CA SER A 93 -5.01 -10.74 -13.62
C SER A 93 -3.63 -11.24 -13.14
N ALA A 94 -2.62 -10.36 -13.15
CA ALA A 94 -1.26 -10.70 -12.72
C ALA A 94 -0.97 -10.36 -11.25
N CYS A 95 -1.90 -9.73 -10.53
CA CYS A 95 -1.63 -9.27 -9.16
C CYS A 95 -1.21 -10.38 -8.22
N LYS A 96 -1.92 -11.50 -8.23
CA LYS A 96 -1.58 -12.61 -7.35
C LYS A 96 -0.16 -13.12 -7.60
N GLU A 97 0.19 -13.32 -8.85
CA GLU A 97 1.51 -13.80 -9.24
C GLU A 97 2.61 -12.78 -8.88
N ILE A 98 2.34 -11.50 -9.09
CA ILE A 98 3.28 -10.43 -8.74
C ILE A 98 3.48 -10.38 -7.23
N LEU A 99 2.40 -10.40 -6.45
CA LEU A 99 2.49 -10.34 -5.00
C LEU A 99 3.19 -11.57 -4.41
N GLU A 100 3.11 -12.72 -5.06
CA GLU A 100 3.84 -13.92 -4.64
C GLU A 100 5.36 -13.74 -4.70
N GLN A 101 5.85 -12.79 -5.50
CA GLN A 101 7.27 -12.44 -5.55
C GLN A 101 7.69 -11.49 -4.45
N THR A 102 6.74 -10.94 -3.71
CA THR A 102 7.00 -10.01 -2.61
C THR A 102 6.87 -10.73 -1.27
N ILE A 103 7.27 -10.05 -0.20
CA ILE A 103 7.12 -10.57 1.16
C ILE A 103 5.64 -10.77 1.51
N PHE A 104 4.74 -10.14 0.77
CA PHE A 104 3.29 -10.26 1.00
C PHE A 104 2.72 -11.63 0.61
N SER A 105 3.53 -12.53 0.05
CA SER A 105 3.13 -13.93 -0.08
C SER A 105 2.99 -14.61 1.28
N ASP A 106 3.74 -14.15 2.30
CA ASP A 106 3.83 -14.79 3.61
C ASP A 106 3.29 -13.94 4.74
N THR A 107 3.18 -12.62 4.56
CA THR A 107 2.76 -11.69 5.60
C THR A 107 1.98 -10.53 5.00
N LEU A 108 1.22 -9.83 5.83
CA LEU A 108 0.51 -8.62 5.42
C LEU A 108 1.30 -7.35 5.77
N ILE A 109 2.45 -7.48 6.43
CA ILE A 109 3.20 -6.36 6.97
C ILE A 109 4.62 -6.37 6.41
N PHE A 110 5.09 -5.20 5.99
CA PHE A 110 6.49 -4.96 5.66
C PHE A 110 7.09 -3.99 6.67
N THR A 111 8.21 -4.37 7.27
CA THR A 111 9.00 -3.50 8.15
C THR A 111 10.40 -3.39 7.54
N PRO A 112 10.85 -2.18 7.18
CA PRO A 112 12.18 -2.04 6.60
C PRO A 112 13.27 -2.41 7.60
N GLU A 113 14.30 -3.09 7.12
CA GLU A 113 15.44 -3.52 7.94
C GLU A 113 16.52 -2.44 8.01
N THR A 114 16.55 -1.53 7.04
CA THR A 114 17.57 -0.48 6.94
C THR A 114 16.93 0.85 6.58
N PRO A 115 17.58 1.99 6.90
CA PRO A 115 17.11 3.29 6.44
C PRO A 115 17.03 3.40 4.91
N ALA A 116 17.92 2.71 4.19
CA ALA A 116 17.89 2.70 2.72
C ALA A 116 16.62 2.02 2.19
N GLN A 117 16.21 0.90 2.77
CA GLN A 117 14.97 0.23 2.39
C GLN A 117 13.76 1.12 2.66
N GLN A 118 13.73 1.76 3.83
CA GLN A 118 12.65 2.67 4.19
C GLN A 118 12.56 3.81 3.20
N ASN A 119 13.65 4.47 2.94
CA ASN A 119 13.69 5.62 2.03
C ASN A 119 13.28 5.23 0.62
N ASN A 120 13.69 4.06 0.16
CA ASN A 120 13.35 3.54 -1.16
C ASN A 120 11.83 3.36 -1.31
N LEU A 121 11.19 2.73 -0.33
CA LEU A 121 9.75 2.50 -0.36
C LEU A 121 8.97 3.81 -0.31
N LEU A 122 9.34 4.73 0.58
CA LEU A 122 8.67 6.02 0.71
C LEU A 122 8.81 6.85 -0.57
N THR A 123 10.00 6.87 -1.17
CA THR A 123 10.25 7.59 -2.42
C THR A 123 9.41 7.04 -3.56
N ARG A 124 9.31 5.72 -3.66
CA ARG A 124 8.54 5.08 -4.74
C ARG A 124 7.04 5.27 -4.58
N MET A 125 6.54 5.27 -3.36
CA MET A 125 5.14 5.62 -3.12
C MET A 125 4.87 7.06 -3.52
N THR A 126 5.75 7.98 -3.16
CA THR A 126 5.65 9.40 -3.54
C THR A 126 5.61 9.56 -5.07
N ASN A 127 6.48 8.83 -5.78
CA ASN A 127 6.51 8.86 -7.23
C ASN A 127 5.22 8.31 -7.85
N LEU A 128 4.67 7.25 -7.28
CA LEU A 128 3.42 6.70 -7.75
C LEU A 128 2.27 7.69 -7.58
N LEU A 129 2.19 8.34 -6.42
CA LEU A 129 1.17 9.36 -6.16
C LEU A 129 1.27 10.50 -7.18
N ALA A 130 2.46 10.99 -7.43
CA ALA A 130 2.70 12.07 -8.38
C ALA A 130 2.29 11.66 -9.80
N THR A 131 2.71 10.47 -10.23
CA THR A 131 2.40 9.96 -11.57
C THR A 131 0.90 9.76 -11.74
N PHE A 132 0.22 9.23 -10.73
CA PHE A 132 -1.22 9.03 -10.78
C PHE A 132 -1.96 10.37 -10.85
N SER A 133 -1.54 11.35 -10.05
CA SER A 133 -2.13 12.68 -10.00
C SER A 133 -1.96 13.44 -11.32
N GLU A 134 -0.80 13.29 -11.95
CA GLU A 134 -0.46 13.95 -13.21
C GLU A 134 -0.91 13.15 -14.43
N ASN A 135 -1.59 12.03 -14.19
CA ASN A 135 -1.95 11.12 -15.24
C ASN A 135 -2.93 11.75 -16.24
N ASN A 136 -2.57 11.67 -17.50
CA ASN A 136 -3.43 12.03 -18.62
C ASN A 136 -3.85 10.75 -19.38
N GLY A 137 -4.12 9.67 -18.63
CA GLY A 137 -4.47 8.37 -19.19
C GLY A 137 -3.28 7.46 -19.44
N ASN A 138 -2.09 7.77 -18.92
CA ASN A 138 -0.91 6.95 -19.11
C ASN A 138 -0.84 5.80 -18.10
N ASP A 139 -1.67 4.78 -18.32
CA ASP A 139 -1.74 3.63 -17.42
C ASP A 139 -0.44 2.84 -17.35
N LEU A 140 0.38 2.86 -18.42
CA LEU A 140 1.67 2.15 -18.42
C LEU A 140 2.65 2.76 -17.43
N ALA A 141 2.73 4.09 -17.39
CA ALA A 141 3.62 4.79 -16.46
C ALA A 141 3.18 4.54 -15.02
N ILE A 142 1.88 4.55 -14.77
CA ILE A 142 1.32 4.29 -13.44
C ILE A 142 1.62 2.86 -13.02
N ALA A 143 1.36 1.88 -13.89
CA ALA A 143 1.66 0.48 -13.61
C ALA A 143 3.16 0.27 -13.39
N GLY A 144 4.01 0.94 -14.17
CA GLY A 144 5.45 0.88 -14.00
C GLY A 144 5.90 1.38 -12.63
N ASN A 145 5.32 2.50 -12.16
CA ASN A 145 5.63 3.02 -10.83
C ASN A 145 5.12 2.10 -9.72
N LEU A 146 3.97 1.45 -9.91
CA LEU A 146 3.49 0.45 -8.96
C LEU A 146 4.47 -0.73 -8.89
N LEU A 147 4.92 -1.23 -10.03
CA LEU A 147 5.89 -2.33 -10.05
C LEU A 147 7.21 -1.94 -9.37
N LEU A 148 7.69 -0.72 -9.58
CA LEU A 148 8.88 -0.23 -8.90
C LEU A 148 8.66 -0.20 -7.38
N MET A 149 7.49 0.24 -6.93
CA MET A 149 7.18 0.25 -5.50
C MET A 149 7.15 -1.18 -4.94
N LEU A 150 6.50 -2.11 -5.62
CA LEU A 150 6.44 -3.52 -5.19
C LEU A 150 7.82 -4.16 -5.21
N SER A 151 8.73 -3.72 -6.08
CA SER A 151 10.11 -4.20 -6.08
C SER A 151 10.86 -3.85 -4.79
N SER A 152 10.40 -2.81 -4.08
CA SER A 152 10.98 -2.41 -2.78
C SER A 152 10.69 -3.41 -1.67
N VAL A 153 9.69 -4.26 -1.86
CA VAL A 153 9.28 -5.28 -0.89
C VAL A 153 9.42 -6.68 -1.47
N GLN A 154 10.25 -6.84 -2.47
CA GLN A 154 10.48 -8.14 -3.11
C GLN A 154 11.17 -9.09 -2.14
N LYS A 155 10.81 -10.37 -2.23
CA LYS A 155 11.50 -11.42 -1.47
C LYS A 155 12.96 -11.46 -1.82
N LYS A 156 13.80 -11.73 -0.82
CA LYS A 156 15.19 -12.05 -1.07
C LYS A 156 15.26 -13.40 -1.81
N PRO A 157 16.22 -13.58 -2.74
CA PRO A 157 16.41 -14.88 -3.36
C PRO A 157 16.58 -15.95 -2.27
N SER A 158 15.89 -17.07 -2.42
CA SER A 158 16.07 -18.16 -1.47
C SER A 158 17.48 -18.74 -1.65
N GLU A 159 18.19 -18.85 -0.54
CA GLU A 159 19.44 -19.58 -0.51
C GLU A 159 19.08 -21.07 -0.45
N SER A 160 19.27 -21.74 -1.57
CA SER A 160 19.05 -23.18 -1.63
C SER A 160 20.37 -23.90 -1.44
#